data_f462c963630dc5347672602cb56df373
#
_entry.id   f462c963630dc5347672602cb56df373
#
_cell.length_a   1.000
_cell.length_b   1.000
_cell.length_c   1.000
_cell.angle_alpha   90.00
_cell.angle_beta   90.00
_cell.angle_gamma   90.00
#
_symmetry.space_group_name_H-M   'P 1'
#
loop_
_entity.id
_entity.type
_entity.pdbx_description
1 polymer ?
#
loop_
_entity_poly.entity_id
_entity_poly.type
_entity_poly.pdbx_seq_one_letter_code
_entity_poly.pdbx_strand_id
1 'polypeptide(L)'
;MASSVDLSPFLLVRQHFDSHKLGNITDEVHRTLSASGMAARLKPGSEVAIGVGSRGIANIDTIVAAAVAWWKGQGMQPFLFPAMGSHGAATAAGQSAVLAKYGITEASMGCPVRSSLAVIGIGDSPNGIPVVMDRTAHRSAGVMLCGRVKWHTDFSGTLESGLFKMMAIGLGKAAGAKSYHTFAYRIGLEAMIRDVGRHVLASGRILGGLAILEDASHDTAHVEAVPAANMERREEELLVQAKTWMPRLPAGLDVLIVNEMGKNFSGSGLDTKVINRAVWGDVNPWPGIPRIGRVFVRDLSPLSYGNATGIGMADVVHRRILTKTKRRPTYVNALTSSQPAAIRTPIHYATDRECLQAICTTVGRHNPADVTVGWIANTLDLGLSAFTSNLRGELEQNPRIEILGDARLLEFDGRGELIDWLAAPARA
;
A
#
# COMPACT_ATOMS: atom_id res chain seq x y z
N MET A 1 -12.17 -15.91 39.01
CA MET A 1 -11.91 -14.46 39.09
C MET A 1 -11.24 -14.08 37.80
N ALA A 2 -11.81 -13.18 37.00
CA ALA A 2 -11.14 -12.67 35.81
C ALA A 2 -9.97 -11.81 36.31
N SER A 3 -8.72 -12.29 36.12
CA SER A 3 -7.55 -11.52 36.48
C SER A 3 -7.54 -10.23 35.63
N SER A 4 -7.28 -9.10 36.28
CA SER A 4 -7.11 -7.81 35.60
C SER A 4 -5.94 -7.89 34.59
N VAL A 5 -6.02 -7.13 33.53
CA VAL A 5 -4.84 -6.89 32.69
C VAL A 5 -4.12 -5.71 33.33
N ASP A 6 -3.14 -6.00 34.19
CA ASP A 6 -2.50 -4.98 35.06
C ASP A 6 -1.47 -4.14 34.31
N LEU A 7 -1.86 -3.61 33.15
CA LEU A 7 -1.07 -2.67 32.36
C LEU A 7 -1.14 -1.25 32.96
N SER A 8 -0.10 -0.46 32.73
CA SER A 8 -0.15 0.99 32.98
C SER A 8 -1.33 1.64 32.27
N PRO A 9 -1.92 2.73 32.82
CA PRO A 9 -2.97 3.49 32.13
C PRO A 9 -2.50 3.97 30.77
N PHE A 10 -3.44 4.19 29.87
CA PHE A 10 -3.17 4.63 28.48
C PHE A 10 -3.42 6.13 28.31
N LEU A 11 -2.54 6.76 27.57
CA LEU A 11 -2.67 8.11 27.06
C LEU A 11 -3.29 8.04 25.68
N LEU A 12 -4.36 8.78 25.43
CA LEU A 12 -4.85 9.02 24.07
C LEU A 12 -3.98 10.06 23.41
N VAL A 13 -3.54 9.80 22.19
CA VAL A 13 -2.51 10.59 21.50
C VAL A 13 -2.99 10.94 20.09
N ARG A 14 -2.88 12.21 19.73
CA ARG A 14 -2.97 12.67 18.34
C ARG A 14 -1.57 12.88 17.80
N GLN A 15 -1.25 12.25 16.68
CA GLN A 15 -0.02 12.50 15.94
C GLN A 15 -0.30 13.43 14.78
N HIS A 16 0.41 14.56 14.76
CA HIS A 16 0.35 15.55 13.69
C HIS A 16 1.37 15.22 12.62
N PHE A 17 0.92 15.19 11.38
CA PHE A 17 1.77 15.00 10.20
C PHE A 17 1.82 16.30 9.41
N ASP A 18 2.98 16.56 8.78
CA ASP A 18 3.12 17.70 7.88
C ASP A 18 2.22 17.46 6.65
N SER A 19 1.36 18.41 6.34
CA SER A 19 0.56 18.36 5.12
C SER A 19 1.37 18.92 3.95
N HIS A 20 1.46 18.11 2.90
CA HIS A 20 2.07 18.47 1.63
C HIS A 20 1.03 18.53 0.49
N LYS A 21 -0.24 18.59 0.84
CA LYS A 21 -1.36 18.58 -0.08
C LYS A 21 -1.24 19.61 -1.19
N LEU A 22 -1.34 19.17 -2.44
CA LEU A 22 -1.37 20.04 -3.61
C LEU A 22 -2.67 20.86 -3.66
N GLY A 23 -2.54 22.16 -3.90
CA GLY A 23 -3.69 23.07 -4.01
C GLY A 23 -4.51 22.86 -5.29
N ASN A 24 -3.83 22.73 -6.45
CA ASN A 24 -4.46 22.48 -7.75
C ASN A 24 -3.76 21.35 -8.49
N ILE A 25 -4.35 20.19 -8.45
CA ILE A 25 -3.82 18.97 -9.08
C ILE A 25 -3.81 19.07 -10.61
N THR A 26 -4.86 19.63 -11.19
CA THR A 26 -4.98 19.76 -12.67
C THR A 26 -3.87 20.63 -13.24
N ASP A 27 -3.63 21.79 -12.64
CA ASP A 27 -2.59 22.71 -13.10
C ASP A 27 -1.22 22.08 -12.93
N GLU A 28 -0.97 21.35 -11.82
CA GLU A 28 0.29 20.68 -11.59
C GLU A 28 0.56 19.56 -12.60
N VAL A 29 -0.46 18.74 -12.92
CA VAL A 29 -0.36 17.72 -13.98
C VAL A 29 -0.03 18.37 -15.32
N HIS A 30 -0.72 19.45 -15.70
CA HIS A 30 -0.44 20.15 -16.95
C HIS A 30 0.96 20.76 -16.98
N ARG A 31 1.36 21.40 -15.89
CA ARG A 31 2.68 22.02 -15.75
C ARG A 31 3.80 21.00 -15.93
N THR A 32 3.73 19.88 -15.19
CA THR A 32 4.79 18.87 -15.23
C THR A 32 4.83 18.11 -16.56
N LEU A 33 3.68 17.81 -17.18
CA LEU A 33 3.62 17.20 -18.50
C LEU A 33 4.19 18.12 -19.58
N SER A 34 3.88 19.42 -19.53
CA SER A 34 4.40 20.40 -20.50
C SER A 34 5.93 20.53 -20.41
N ALA A 35 6.49 20.44 -19.21
CA ALA A 35 7.94 20.47 -19.00
C ALA A 35 8.65 19.17 -19.39
N SER A 36 7.92 18.05 -19.53
CA SER A 36 8.51 16.71 -19.71
C SER A 36 9.10 16.43 -21.10
N GLY A 37 8.66 17.15 -22.12
CA GLY A 37 9.06 16.90 -23.51
C GLY A 37 8.48 15.62 -24.15
N MET A 38 7.62 14.86 -23.44
CA MET A 38 7.10 13.57 -23.93
C MET A 38 6.32 13.70 -25.25
N ALA A 39 5.54 14.77 -25.43
CA ALA A 39 4.73 14.98 -26.63
C ALA A 39 5.58 15.18 -27.89
N ALA A 40 6.75 15.75 -27.75
CA ALA A 40 7.67 15.98 -28.89
C ALA A 40 8.16 14.69 -29.57
N ARG A 41 8.01 13.55 -28.93
CA ARG A 41 8.35 12.23 -29.46
C ARG A 41 7.28 11.65 -30.41
N LEU A 42 6.14 12.31 -30.53
CA LEU A 42 4.98 11.82 -31.29
C LEU A 42 4.53 12.81 -32.34
N LYS A 43 3.86 12.28 -33.36
CA LYS A 43 3.21 13.11 -34.42
C LYS A 43 1.76 13.40 -33.95
N PRO A 44 1.20 14.58 -34.30
CA PRO A 44 -0.22 14.84 -34.10
C PRO A 44 -1.09 13.72 -34.67
N GLY A 45 -2.20 13.39 -33.98
CA GLY A 45 -3.07 12.28 -34.33
C GLY A 45 -2.61 10.91 -33.79
N SER A 46 -1.41 10.81 -33.20
CA SER A 46 -0.92 9.55 -32.64
C SER A 46 -1.76 9.08 -31.46
N GLU A 47 -2.02 7.76 -31.35
CA GLU A 47 -2.62 7.15 -30.16
C GLU A 47 -1.62 7.09 -29.01
N VAL A 48 -2.04 7.54 -27.83
CA VAL A 48 -1.28 7.44 -26.56
C VAL A 48 -2.02 6.55 -25.60
N ALA A 49 -1.39 5.46 -25.18
CA ALA A 49 -1.91 4.58 -24.16
C ALA A 49 -1.54 5.09 -22.76
N ILE A 50 -2.54 5.42 -21.94
CA ILE A 50 -2.34 5.84 -20.55
C ILE A 50 -2.66 4.66 -19.63
N GLY A 51 -1.64 4.07 -19.02
CA GLY A 51 -1.75 2.97 -18.10
C GLY A 51 -2.06 3.44 -16.68
N VAL A 52 -3.18 3.02 -16.13
CA VAL A 52 -3.64 3.44 -14.80
C VAL A 52 -3.48 2.31 -13.79
N GLY A 53 -2.89 2.64 -12.62
CA GLY A 53 -2.73 1.71 -11.49
C GLY A 53 -4.05 1.34 -10.82
N SER A 54 -4.01 0.32 -9.96
CA SER A 54 -5.20 -0.34 -9.37
C SER A 54 -5.40 -0.14 -7.87
N ARG A 55 -4.51 0.55 -7.18
CA ARG A 55 -4.55 0.74 -5.72
C ARG A 55 -5.03 2.14 -5.42
N GLY A 56 -6.04 2.29 -4.55
CA GLY A 56 -6.63 3.58 -4.18
C GLY A 56 -5.57 4.68 -4.05
N ILE A 57 -5.44 5.50 -5.09
CA ILE A 57 -4.57 6.66 -5.16
C ILE A 57 -5.47 7.88 -5.00
N ALA A 58 -5.13 8.78 -4.10
CA ALA A 58 -5.89 10.00 -3.91
C ALA A 58 -6.00 10.79 -5.21
N ASN A 59 -7.22 11.27 -5.51
CA ASN A 59 -7.51 12.09 -6.69
C ASN A 59 -7.06 11.49 -8.04
N ILE A 60 -7.01 10.15 -8.14
CA ILE A 60 -6.55 9.48 -9.37
C ILE A 60 -7.43 9.83 -10.59
N ASP A 61 -8.72 10.00 -10.39
CA ASP A 61 -9.67 10.45 -11.41
C ASP A 61 -9.30 11.82 -11.95
N THR A 62 -9.06 12.79 -11.07
CA THR A 62 -8.64 14.16 -11.41
C THR A 62 -7.29 14.16 -12.14
N ILE A 63 -6.31 13.40 -11.65
CA ILE A 63 -4.98 13.29 -12.25
C ILE A 63 -5.08 12.70 -13.66
N VAL A 64 -5.84 11.62 -13.82
CA VAL A 64 -6.01 10.94 -15.12
C VAL A 64 -6.80 11.81 -16.09
N ALA A 65 -7.86 12.49 -15.63
CA ALA A 65 -8.64 13.42 -16.47
C ALA A 65 -7.78 14.59 -16.97
N ALA A 66 -6.96 15.18 -16.09
CA ALA A 66 -6.01 16.23 -16.45
C ALA A 66 -4.97 15.73 -17.48
N ALA A 67 -4.44 14.53 -17.29
CA ALA A 67 -3.50 13.94 -18.27
C ALA A 67 -4.15 13.68 -19.62
N VAL A 68 -5.39 13.17 -19.67
CA VAL A 68 -6.16 12.97 -20.90
C VAL A 68 -6.40 14.31 -21.61
N ALA A 69 -6.84 15.33 -20.85
CA ALA A 69 -7.07 16.66 -21.41
C ALA A 69 -5.79 17.27 -22.00
N TRP A 70 -4.66 17.13 -21.29
CA TRP A 70 -3.37 17.62 -21.77
C TRP A 70 -2.94 16.94 -23.07
N TRP A 71 -3.02 15.58 -23.15
CA TRP A 71 -2.66 14.86 -24.37
C TRP A 71 -3.54 15.24 -25.57
N LYS A 72 -4.86 15.42 -25.35
CA LYS A 72 -5.76 15.95 -26.38
C LYS A 72 -5.37 17.34 -26.83
N GLY A 73 -4.99 18.23 -25.90
CA GLY A 73 -4.49 19.57 -26.18
C GLY A 73 -3.20 19.56 -27.02
N GLN A 74 -2.40 18.50 -26.95
CA GLN A 74 -1.23 18.29 -27.84
C GLN A 74 -1.61 17.66 -29.18
N GLY A 75 -2.90 17.54 -29.52
CA GLY A 75 -3.39 16.93 -30.74
C GLY A 75 -3.28 15.42 -30.81
N MET A 76 -3.08 14.73 -29.68
CA MET A 76 -2.99 13.26 -29.59
C MET A 76 -4.35 12.62 -29.34
N GLN A 77 -4.44 11.31 -29.54
CA GLN A 77 -5.63 10.50 -29.29
C GLN A 77 -5.36 9.57 -28.08
N PRO A 78 -5.53 10.05 -26.84
CA PRO A 78 -5.33 9.23 -25.67
C PRO A 78 -6.43 8.19 -25.49
N PHE A 79 -6.06 7.01 -25.00
CA PHE A 79 -6.97 6.03 -24.43
C PHE A 79 -6.42 5.50 -23.10
N LEU A 80 -7.31 5.10 -22.20
CA LEU A 80 -6.96 4.53 -20.91
C LEU A 80 -6.93 3.01 -20.98
N PHE A 81 -6.06 2.40 -20.19
CA PHE A 81 -6.09 0.96 -19.98
C PHE A 81 -5.67 0.62 -18.54
N PRO A 82 -6.22 -0.45 -17.94
CA PRO A 82 -5.82 -0.87 -16.62
C PRO A 82 -4.43 -1.50 -16.65
N ALA A 83 -3.41 -0.82 -16.11
CA ALA A 83 -2.07 -1.36 -15.94
C ALA A 83 -2.00 -2.13 -14.60
N MET A 84 -2.60 -3.32 -14.59
CA MET A 84 -2.83 -4.14 -13.41
C MET A 84 -2.41 -5.58 -13.68
N GLY A 85 -1.75 -6.22 -12.69
CA GLY A 85 -1.42 -7.65 -12.74
C GLY A 85 -2.66 -8.54 -12.60
N SER A 86 -2.83 -9.18 -11.45
CA SER A 86 -3.95 -10.09 -11.15
C SER A 86 -5.18 -9.41 -10.51
N HIS A 87 -5.21 -8.10 -10.38
CA HIS A 87 -6.35 -7.38 -9.81
C HIS A 87 -7.61 -7.54 -10.68
N GLY A 88 -8.77 -7.21 -10.13
CA GLY A 88 -10.05 -7.39 -10.83
C GLY A 88 -10.33 -8.86 -11.16
N ALA A 89 -9.96 -9.77 -10.27
CA ALA A 89 -10.06 -11.23 -10.44
C ALA A 89 -9.33 -11.75 -11.69
N ALA A 90 -8.30 -11.04 -12.15
CA ALA A 90 -7.55 -11.34 -13.38
C ALA A 90 -8.46 -11.47 -14.61
N THR A 91 -9.50 -10.64 -14.71
CA THR A 91 -10.40 -10.55 -15.89
C THR A 91 -10.42 -9.13 -16.46
N ALA A 92 -10.64 -9.00 -17.77
CA ALA A 92 -10.73 -7.70 -18.42
C ALA A 92 -11.89 -6.87 -17.83
N ALA A 93 -13.07 -7.46 -17.68
CA ALA A 93 -14.23 -6.81 -17.08
C ALA A 93 -13.98 -6.39 -15.63
N GLY A 94 -13.32 -7.26 -14.82
CA GLY A 94 -12.97 -6.94 -13.44
C GLY A 94 -11.96 -5.80 -13.35
N GLN A 95 -11.00 -5.71 -14.25
CA GLN A 95 -10.04 -4.61 -14.29
C GLN A 95 -10.71 -3.28 -14.70
N SER A 96 -11.64 -3.30 -15.68
CA SER A 96 -12.47 -2.13 -15.98
C SER A 96 -13.33 -1.70 -14.79
N ALA A 97 -13.94 -2.65 -14.09
CA ALA A 97 -14.73 -2.36 -12.89
C ALA A 97 -13.91 -1.73 -11.76
N VAL A 98 -12.62 -2.08 -11.64
CA VAL A 98 -11.70 -1.43 -10.69
C VAL A 98 -11.49 0.04 -11.08
N LEU A 99 -11.26 0.36 -12.35
CA LEU A 99 -11.15 1.77 -12.80
C LEU A 99 -12.45 2.55 -12.57
N ALA A 100 -13.58 1.94 -12.91
CA ALA A 100 -14.89 2.58 -12.72
C ALA A 100 -15.20 2.92 -11.26
N LYS A 101 -14.74 2.10 -10.29
CA LYS A 101 -14.84 2.42 -8.86
C LYS A 101 -14.07 3.67 -8.44
N TYR A 102 -13.04 4.03 -9.19
CA TYR A 102 -12.26 5.26 -9.02
C TYR A 102 -12.77 6.41 -9.88
N GLY A 103 -13.97 6.31 -10.44
CA GLY A 103 -14.55 7.35 -11.30
C GLY A 103 -13.97 7.39 -12.71
N ILE A 104 -13.12 6.43 -13.10
CA ILE A 104 -12.44 6.39 -14.40
C ILE A 104 -13.25 5.54 -15.37
N THR A 105 -14.09 6.21 -16.17
CA THR A 105 -14.93 5.63 -17.22
C THR A 105 -14.76 6.39 -18.54
N GLU A 106 -15.22 5.83 -19.64
CA GLU A 106 -15.20 6.55 -20.94
C GLU A 106 -15.97 7.86 -20.88
N ALA A 107 -17.11 7.86 -20.18
CA ALA A 107 -17.94 9.06 -20.03
C ALA A 107 -17.27 10.16 -19.23
N SER A 108 -16.65 9.81 -18.06
CA SER A 108 -15.99 10.80 -17.20
C SER A 108 -14.68 11.32 -17.76
N MET A 109 -13.93 10.47 -18.50
CA MET A 109 -12.62 10.81 -19.06
C MET A 109 -12.70 11.35 -20.48
N GLY A 110 -13.82 11.14 -21.16
CA GLY A 110 -14.02 11.56 -22.55
C GLY A 110 -13.07 10.91 -23.55
N CYS A 111 -12.54 9.72 -23.24
CA CYS A 111 -11.69 8.93 -24.12
C CYS A 111 -11.96 7.44 -23.92
N PRO A 112 -11.58 6.56 -24.87
CA PRO A 112 -11.81 5.12 -24.73
C PRO A 112 -11.10 4.52 -23.51
N VAL A 113 -11.76 3.54 -22.85
CA VAL A 113 -11.17 2.69 -21.80
C VAL A 113 -11.05 1.26 -22.35
N ARG A 114 -9.84 0.88 -22.75
CA ARG A 114 -9.58 -0.42 -23.39
C ARG A 114 -9.02 -1.41 -22.38
N SER A 115 -9.80 -2.37 -21.93
CA SER A 115 -9.37 -3.41 -21.02
C SER A 115 -9.19 -4.75 -21.75
N SER A 116 -7.99 -5.32 -21.63
CA SER A 116 -7.65 -6.62 -22.20
C SER A 116 -6.62 -7.31 -21.29
N LEU A 117 -6.62 -8.65 -21.33
CA LEU A 117 -5.56 -9.47 -20.69
C LEU A 117 -4.53 -9.95 -21.71
N ALA A 118 -4.74 -9.63 -22.99
CA ALA A 118 -3.84 -10.05 -24.04
C ALA A 118 -2.48 -9.37 -23.93
N VAL A 119 -1.43 -10.16 -23.96
CA VAL A 119 -0.03 -9.70 -23.91
C VAL A 119 0.70 -10.06 -25.22
N ILE A 120 1.82 -9.42 -25.45
CA ILE A 120 2.79 -9.76 -26.49
C ILE A 120 4.16 -9.94 -25.84
N GLY A 121 4.91 -10.96 -26.27
CA GLY A 121 6.30 -11.13 -25.88
C GLY A 121 7.19 -10.06 -26.54
N ILE A 122 8.08 -9.46 -25.77
CA ILE A 122 9.04 -8.44 -26.23
C ILE A 122 10.50 -8.87 -26.06
N GLY A 123 10.72 -10.17 -25.87
CA GLY A 123 12.04 -10.78 -25.71
C GLY A 123 12.33 -11.19 -24.26
N ASP A 124 13.54 -11.64 -24.02
CA ASP A 124 14.00 -12.05 -22.70
C ASP A 124 14.90 -10.95 -22.10
N SER A 125 14.76 -10.71 -20.81
CA SER A 125 15.64 -9.80 -20.08
C SER A 125 17.06 -10.38 -19.93
N PRO A 126 18.06 -9.58 -19.52
CA PRO A 126 19.42 -10.07 -19.25
C PRO A 126 19.50 -11.25 -18.28
N ASN A 127 18.58 -11.35 -17.33
CA ASN A 127 18.50 -12.50 -16.41
C ASN A 127 17.63 -13.65 -16.93
N GLY A 128 17.30 -13.67 -18.23
CA GLY A 128 16.52 -14.72 -18.88
C GLY A 128 15.04 -14.76 -18.47
N ILE A 129 14.49 -13.61 -18.07
CA ILE A 129 13.07 -13.50 -17.78
C ILE A 129 12.31 -13.22 -19.07
N PRO A 130 11.38 -14.08 -19.53
CA PRO A 130 10.52 -13.79 -20.67
C PRO A 130 9.64 -12.57 -20.36
N VAL A 131 9.88 -11.45 -21.09
CA VAL A 131 9.17 -10.20 -20.83
C VAL A 131 7.96 -10.09 -21.76
N VAL A 132 6.83 -9.80 -21.17
CA VAL A 132 5.56 -9.59 -21.88
C VAL A 132 4.98 -8.21 -21.55
N MET A 133 4.26 -7.64 -22.51
CA MET A 133 3.63 -6.32 -22.41
C MET A 133 2.18 -6.37 -22.88
N ASP A 134 1.30 -5.58 -22.28
CA ASP A 134 -0.06 -5.38 -22.76
C ASP A 134 -0.07 -5.13 -24.27
N ARG A 135 -0.81 -5.95 -25.02
CA ARG A 135 -0.84 -5.92 -26.49
C ARG A 135 -1.40 -4.61 -27.01
N THR A 136 -2.42 -4.06 -26.36
CA THR A 136 -3.08 -2.82 -26.81
C THR A 136 -2.15 -1.62 -26.59
N ALA A 137 -1.51 -1.56 -25.42
CA ALA A 137 -0.52 -0.54 -25.12
C ALA A 137 0.70 -0.63 -26.05
N HIS A 138 1.23 -1.83 -26.30
CA HIS A 138 2.38 -2.02 -27.21
C HIS A 138 2.09 -1.56 -28.65
N ARG A 139 0.85 -1.67 -29.11
CA ARG A 139 0.45 -1.26 -30.49
C ARG A 139 0.23 0.24 -30.64
N SER A 140 0.09 0.98 -29.55
CA SER A 140 -0.03 2.44 -29.60
C SER A 140 1.29 3.10 -30.02
N ALA A 141 1.24 4.37 -30.37
CA ALA A 141 2.44 5.13 -30.71
C ALA A 141 3.35 5.38 -29.52
N GLY A 142 2.78 5.41 -28.30
CA GLY A 142 3.54 5.52 -27.06
C GLY A 142 2.69 5.26 -25.83
N VAL A 143 3.36 4.88 -24.76
CA VAL A 143 2.75 4.52 -23.47
C VAL A 143 3.20 5.49 -22.39
N MET A 144 2.25 6.09 -21.69
CA MET A 144 2.47 6.82 -20.45
C MET A 144 1.86 6.03 -19.28
N LEU A 145 2.60 5.89 -18.19
CA LEU A 145 2.09 5.25 -16.98
C LEU A 145 1.62 6.29 -15.96
N CYS A 146 0.62 5.96 -15.17
CA CYS A 146 0.13 6.82 -14.09
C CYS A 146 0.02 5.98 -12.81
N GLY A 147 0.89 6.25 -11.84
CA GLY A 147 0.98 5.41 -10.65
C GLY A 147 1.69 6.03 -9.47
N ARG A 148 1.40 5.49 -8.29
CA ARG A 148 1.94 5.99 -7.02
C ARG A 148 3.30 5.39 -6.72
N VAL A 149 4.27 6.26 -6.38
CA VAL A 149 5.55 5.88 -5.80
C VAL A 149 5.41 5.84 -4.28
N LYS A 150 5.71 4.67 -3.69
CA LYS A 150 5.70 4.47 -2.23
C LYS A 150 6.51 3.23 -1.84
N TRP A 151 6.79 3.07 -0.56
CA TRP A 151 7.40 1.83 -0.09
C TRP A 151 6.56 0.60 -0.42
N HIS A 152 7.24 -0.53 -0.62
CA HIS A 152 6.58 -1.81 -0.86
C HIS A 152 6.31 -2.56 0.45
N THR A 153 5.24 -3.35 0.47
CA THR A 153 4.87 -4.12 1.66
C THR A 153 5.71 -5.37 1.88
N ASP A 154 6.37 -5.89 0.84
CA ASP A 154 7.04 -7.19 0.94
C ASP A 154 8.57 -7.09 0.96
N PHE A 155 9.15 -5.96 0.58
CA PHE A 155 10.60 -5.75 0.58
C PHE A 155 10.96 -4.29 0.82
N SER A 156 12.25 -4.01 1.02
CA SER A 156 12.81 -2.67 1.06
C SER A 156 13.98 -2.59 0.10
N GLY A 157 14.04 -1.49 -0.66
CA GLY A 157 15.06 -1.25 -1.65
C GLY A 157 15.15 0.22 -2.03
N THR A 158 15.94 0.52 -3.05
CA THR A 158 16.03 1.86 -3.64
C THR A 158 14.96 2.09 -4.71
N LEU A 159 14.34 1.02 -5.22
CA LEU A 159 13.21 1.04 -6.14
C LEU A 159 12.17 0.02 -5.67
N GLU A 160 10.96 0.47 -5.37
CA GLU A 160 9.92 -0.38 -4.75
C GLU A 160 8.59 -0.34 -5.53
N SER A 161 7.55 0.32 -5.00
CA SER A 161 6.30 0.53 -5.74
C SER A 161 6.36 1.82 -6.53
N GLY A 162 6.11 1.77 -7.84
CA GLY A 162 6.16 2.93 -8.70
C GLY A 162 5.98 2.56 -10.17
N LEU A 163 6.50 3.39 -11.06
CA LEU A 163 6.39 3.25 -12.51
C LEU A 163 7.11 2.00 -13.02
N PHE A 164 8.28 1.67 -12.45
CA PHE A 164 9.01 0.44 -12.77
C PHE A 164 8.21 -0.81 -12.45
N LYS A 165 7.60 -0.85 -11.26
CA LYS A 165 6.71 -1.96 -10.91
C LYS A 165 5.48 -2.01 -11.82
N MET A 166 4.98 -0.87 -12.28
CA MET A 166 3.90 -0.84 -13.26
C MET A 166 4.33 -1.37 -14.61
N MET A 167 5.57 -1.11 -15.05
CA MET A 167 6.11 -1.72 -16.27
C MET A 167 6.20 -3.24 -16.16
N ALA A 168 6.70 -3.76 -15.06
CA ALA A 168 6.80 -5.20 -14.84
C ALA A 168 5.40 -5.82 -14.65
N ILE A 169 4.76 -5.55 -13.53
CA ILE A 169 3.52 -6.23 -13.13
C ILE A 169 2.29 -5.67 -13.86
N GLY A 170 2.22 -4.35 -14.04
CA GLY A 170 1.08 -3.68 -14.66
C GLY A 170 0.92 -4.00 -16.14
N LEU A 171 1.97 -3.76 -16.92
CA LEU A 171 1.99 -4.07 -18.35
C LEU A 171 2.08 -5.58 -18.61
N GLY A 172 2.72 -6.35 -17.72
CA GLY A 172 2.80 -7.80 -17.82
C GLY A 172 1.46 -8.51 -17.61
N LYS A 173 0.44 -7.81 -17.07
CA LYS A 173 -0.88 -8.37 -16.77
C LYS A 173 -0.78 -9.61 -15.87
N ALA A 174 -1.82 -10.44 -15.85
CA ALA A 174 -1.83 -11.68 -15.05
C ALA A 174 -0.76 -12.69 -15.52
N ALA A 175 -0.49 -12.73 -16.82
CA ALA A 175 0.52 -13.62 -17.40
C ALA A 175 1.93 -13.28 -16.91
N GLY A 176 2.33 -12.01 -17.04
CA GLY A 176 3.62 -11.53 -16.54
C GLY A 176 3.71 -11.63 -15.01
N ALA A 177 2.68 -11.19 -14.28
CA ALA A 177 2.68 -11.26 -12.82
C ALA A 177 2.97 -12.68 -12.30
N LYS A 178 2.34 -13.72 -12.88
CA LYS A 178 2.59 -15.11 -12.49
C LYS A 178 4.04 -15.54 -12.74
N SER A 179 4.57 -15.24 -13.93
CA SER A 179 5.95 -15.57 -14.29
C SER A 179 6.95 -14.82 -13.39
N TYR A 180 6.77 -13.50 -13.25
CA TYR A 180 7.71 -12.63 -12.55
C TYR A 180 7.81 -12.94 -11.05
N HIS A 181 6.73 -13.31 -10.37
CA HIS A 181 6.81 -13.76 -8.98
C HIS A 181 7.65 -15.04 -8.82
N THR A 182 7.65 -15.94 -9.79
CA THR A 182 8.51 -17.12 -9.78
C THR A 182 10.00 -16.74 -9.88
N PHE A 183 10.34 -15.79 -10.75
CA PHE A 183 11.71 -15.27 -10.83
C PHE A 183 12.08 -14.46 -9.58
N ALA A 184 11.18 -13.62 -9.09
CA ALA A 184 11.38 -12.82 -7.88
C ALA A 184 11.72 -13.67 -6.64
N TYR A 185 11.19 -14.89 -6.54
CA TYR A 185 11.54 -15.84 -5.48
C TYR A 185 13.03 -16.21 -5.51
N ARG A 186 13.65 -16.21 -6.70
CA ARG A 186 15.05 -16.61 -6.91
C ARG A 186 16.04 -15.46 -6.82
N ILE A 187 15.69 -14.29 -7.38
CA ILE A 187 16.62 -13.16 -7.53
C ILE A 187 16.22 -11.94 -6.66
N GLY A 188 15.10 -12.02 -5.97
CA GLY A 188 14.51 -10.90 -5.23
C GLY A 188 13.56 -10.06 -6.09
N LEU A 189 12.60 -9.43 -5.42
CA LEU A 189 11.52 -8.70 -6.10
C LEU A 189 12.02 -7.39 -6.74
N GLU A 190 12.91 -6.65 -6.06
CA GLU A 190 13.51 -5.43 -6.62
C GLU A 190 14.32 -5.73 -7.89
N ALA A 191 15.20 -6.74 -7.83
CA ALA A 191 16.03 -7.11 -8.97
C ALA A 191 15.18 -7.53 -10.19
N MET A 192 14.10 -8.30 -9.95
CA MET A 192 13.16 -8.67 -11.00
C MET A 192 12.46 -7.45 -11.59
N ILE A 193 11.97 -6.53 -10.76
CA ILE A 193 11.30 -5.29 -11.22
C ILE A 193 12.24 -4.44 -12.07
N ARG A 194 13.50 -4.28 -11.66
CA ARG A 194 14.51 -3.54 -12.43
C ARG A 194 14.80 -4.19 -13.77
N ASP A 195 15.04 -5.48 -13.76
CA ASP A 195 15.42 -6.23 -14.94
C ASP A 195 14.32 -6.17 -16.02
N VAL A 196 13.08 -6.50 -15.63
CA VAL A 196 11.92 -6.41 -16.51
C VAL A 196 11.63 -4.95 -16.92
N GLY A 197 11.68 -4.01 -15.96
CA GLY A 197 11.43 -2.60 -16.25
C GLY A 197 12.43 -2.00 -17.25
N ARG A 198 13.72 -2.27 -17.09
CA ARG A 198 14.76 -1.85 -18.04
C ARG A 198 14.54 -2.45 -19.42
N HIS A 199 14.16 -3.72 -19.51
CA HIS A 199 13.84 -4.37 -20.78
C HIS A 199 12.62 -3.72 -21.46
N VAL A 200 11.57 -3.39 -20.70
CA VAL A 200 10.38 -2.67 -21.19
C VAL A 200 10.78 -1.26 -21.69
N LEU A 201 11.62 -0.52 -20.96
CA LEU A 201 12.14 0.78 -21.40
C LEU A 201 12.94 0.67 -22.70
N ALA A 202 13.79 -0.36 -22.83
CA ALA A 202 14.59 -0.61 -24.04
C ALA A 202 13.73 -0.89 -25.28
N SER A 203 12.47 -1.29 -25.13
CA SER A 203 11.52 -1.43 -26.24
C SER A 203 11.21 -0.10 -26.97
N GLY A 204 11.54 1.05 -26.38
CA GLY A 204 11.25 2.37 -26.88
C GLY A 204 9.77 2.79 -26.86
N ARG A 205 8.88 1.92 -26.36
CA ARG A 205 7.43 2.19 -26.31
C ARG A 205 7.02 3.13 -25.19
N ILE A 206 7.81 3.20 -24.10
CA ILE A 206 7.49 4.04 -22.94
C ILE A 206 7.90 5.49 -23.24
N LEU A 207 6.96 6.41 -23.16
CA LEU A 207 7.20 7.86 -23.24
C LEU A 207 7.72 8.37 -21.89
N GLY A 208 7.11 7.89 -20.81
CA GLY A 208 7.35 8.31 -19.45
C GLY A 208 6.18 7.89 -18.55
N GLY A 209 6.06 8.54 -17.41
CA GLY A 209 4.94 8.33 -16.51
C GLY A 209 4.69 9.52 -15.59
N LEU A 210 3.48 9.59 -15.03
CA LEU A 210 3.14 10.45 -13.90
C LEU A 210 3.41 9.67 -12.61
N ALA A 211 4.44 10.09 -11.90
CA ALA A 211 4.75 9.61 -10.55
C ALA A 211 3.94 10.43 -9.55
N ILE A 212 3.18 9.75 -8.70
CA ILE A 212 2.29 10.37 -7.71
C ILE A 212 2.81 10.00 -6.32
N LEU A 213 2.99 11.00 -5.46
CA LEU A 213 3.29 10.81 -4.05
C LEU A 213 2.13 11.30 -3.20
N GLU A 214 1.85 10.56 -2.13
CA GLU A 214 0.89 10.93 -1.10
C GLU A 214 1.62 11.23 0.21
N ASP A 215 1.08 12.14 1.00
CA ASP A 215 1.55 12.41 2.35
C ASP A 215 0.94 11.43 3.39
N ALA A 216 1.26 11.66 4.67
CA ALA A 216 0.78 10.83 5.77
C ALA A 216 -0.74 10.87 5.96
N SER A 217 -1.41 11.91 5.47
CA SER A 217 -2.87 12.06 5.47
C SER A 217 -3.53 11.42 4.24
N HIS A 218 -2.73 10.78 3.39
CA HIS A 218 -3.17 10.21 2.11
C HIS A 218 -3.70 11.24 1.11
N ASP A 219 -3.30 12.50 1.25
CA ASP A 219 -3.55 13.53 0.24
C ASP A 219 -2.49 13.45 -0.87
N THR A 220 -2.88 13.82 -2.10
CA THR A 220 -1.93 13.97 -3.21
C THR A 220 -0.97 15.12 -2.90
N ALA A 221 0.29 14.80 -2.68
CA ALA A 221 1.32 15.73 -2.21
C ALA A 221 2.31 16.15 -3.31
N HIS A 222 2.52 15.28 -4.31
CA HIS A 222 3.39 15.56 -5.44
C HIS A 222 2.93 14.79 -6.67
N VAL A 223 3.01 15.43 -7.84
CA VAL A 223 2.80 14.80 -9.13
C VAL A 223 3.90 15.26 -10.06
N GLU A 224 4.62 14.31 -10.67
CA GLU A 224 5.72 14.59 -11.57
C GLU A 224 5.65 13.74 -12.84
N ALA A 225 5.74 14.40 -13.98
CA ALA A 225 5.91 13.73 -15.26
C ALA A 225 7.38 13.36 -15.46
N VAL A 226 7.69 12.08 -15.36
CA VAL A 226 9.05 11.55 -15.48
C VAL A 226 9.25 10.93 -16.85
N PRO A 227 10.09 11.52 -17.73
CA PRO A 227 10.42 10.93 -19.02
C PRO A 227 11.13 9.59 -18.88
N ALA A 228 10.93 8.69 -19.86
CA ALA A 228 11.51 7.35 -19.87
C ALA A 228 13.03 7.32 -19.61
N ALA A 229 13.76 8.27 -20.20
CA ALA A 229 15.23 8.36 -20.08
C ALA A 229 15.72 8.56 -18.64
N ASN A 230 14.91 9.19 -17.78
CA ASN A 230 15.29 9.51 -16.41
C ASN A 230 14.53 8.67 -15.37
N MET A 231 13.66 7.75 -15.82
CA MET A 231 12.63 7.14 -14.98
C MET A 231 13.22 6.38 -13.79
N GLU A 232 14.25 5.57 -14.00
CA GLU A 232 14.83 4.76 -12.94
C GLU A 232 15.41 5.64 -11.82
N ARG A 233 16.33 6.53 -12.18
CA ARG A 233 16.98 7.41 -11.21
C ARG A 233 15.97 8.32 -10.52
N ARG A 234 15.02 8.89 -11.28
CA ARG A 234 14.06 9.82 -10.66
C ARG A 234 13.07 9.12 -9.74
N GLU A 235 12.64 7.90 -10.08
CA GLU A 235 11.77 7.13 -9.21
C GLU A 235 12.47 6.75 -7.88
N GLU A 236 13.77 6.45 -7.90
CA GLU A 236 14.55 6.23 -6.67
C GLU A 236 14.57 7.47 -5.78
N GLU A 237 14.82 8.65 -6.36
CA GLU A 237 14.80 9.93 -5.63
C GLU A 237 13.40 10.22 -5.05
N LEU A 238 12.35 10.03 -5.84
CA LEU A 238 10.96 10.20 -5.40
C LEU A 238 10.56 9.19 -4.32
N LEU A 239 11.09 7.97 -4.37
CA LEU A 239 10.85 6.99 -3.31
C LEU A 239 11.49 7.43 -1.98
N VAL A 240 12.70 8.01 -2.01
CA VAL A 240 13.31 8.57 -0.79
C VAL A 240 12.39 9.63 -0.20
N GLN A 241 11.89 10.57 -1.02
CA GLN A 241 10.95 11.59 -0.59
C GLN A 241 9.66 10.99 -0.04
N ALA A 242 9.04 10.04 -0.76
CA ALA A 242 7.83 9.36 -0.30
C ALA A 242 8.02 8.71 1.08
N LYS A 243 9.17 8.06 1.32
CA LYS A 243 9.49 7.42 2.60
C LYS A 243 9.59 8.41 3.76
N THR A 244 9.94 9.68 3.52
CA THR A 244 9.95 10.71 4.57
C THR A 244 8.54 11.15 4.97
N TRP A 245 7.58 11.05 4.05
CA TRP A 245 6.19 11.45 4.26
C TRP A 245 5.30 10.33 4.80
N MET A 246 5.76 9.07 4.73
CA MET A 246 4.97 7.93 5.22
C MET A 246 4.82 7.96 6.75
N PRO A 247 3.61 7.72 7.28
CA PRO A 247 3.38 7.75 8.72
C PRO A 247 4.12 6.60 9.42
N ARG A 248 4.62 6.85 10.64
CA ARG A 248 5.28 5.87 11.49
C ARG A 248 4.76 5.98 12.91
N LEU A 249 4.82 4.89 13.66
CA LEU A 249 4.57 4.94 15.09
C LEU A 249 5.61 5.81 15.79
N PRO A 250 5.23 6.55 16.83
CA PRO A 250 6.13 7.50 17.49
C PRO A 250 7.18 6.84 18.40
N ALA A 251 6.95 5.58 18.82
CA ALA A 251 7.81 4.86 19.77
C ALA A 251 7.93 3.38 19.44
N GLY A 252 8.98 2.74 19.95
CA GLY A 252 9.08 1.28 19.99
C GLY A 252 8.15 0.70 21.06
N LEU A 253 7.62 -0.51 20.82
CA LEU A 253 6.59 -1.12 21.65
C LEU A 253 6.91 -2.57 21.97
N ASP A 254 6.57 -3.00 23.19
CA ASP A 254 6.53 -4.43 23.53
C ASP A 254 5.33 -5.10 22.86
N VAL A 255 4.15 -4.43 22.83
CA VAL A 255 2.92 -4.91 22.20
C VAL A 255 2.27 -3.81 21.37
N LEU A 256 1.85 -4.13 20.15
CA LEU A 256 0.99 -3.29 19.33
C LEU A 256 -0.39 -3.95 19.18
N ILE A 257 -1.44 -3.24 19.61
CA ILE A 257 -2.84 -3.60 19.38
C ILE A 257 -3.31 -2.93 18.09
N VAL A 258 -3.88 -3.72 17.17
CA VAL A 258 -4.47 -3.23 15.92
C VAL A 258 -5.95 -3.60 15.91
N ASN A 259 -6.85 -2.62 15.85
CA ASN A 259 -8.29 -2.90 15.85
C ASN A 259 -8.70 -3.70 14.62
N GLU A 260 -8.28 -3.27 13.43
CA GLU A 260 -8.65 -3.96 12.19
C GLU A 260 -7.46 -4.14 11.25
N MET A 261 -7.36 -5.34 10.70
CA MET A 261 -6.54 -5.62 9.53
C MET A 261 -7.39 -5.73 8.27
N GLY A 262 -6.81 -5.52 7.09
CA GLY A 262 -7.55 -5.70 5.84
C GLY A 262 -6.82 -5.24 4.60
N LYS A 263 -7.25 -5.77 3.45
CA LYS A 263 -6.69 -5.42 2.13
C LYS A 263 -6.97 -3.98 1.72
N ASN A 264 -7.94 -3.33 2.34
CA ASN A 264 -8.25 -1.92 2.18
C ASN A 264 -7.24 -1.01 2.89
N PHE A 265 -6.57 -1.49 3.93
CA PHE A 265 -5.53 -0.73 4.64
C PHE A 265 -4.15 -0.96 4.03
N SER A 266 -3.82 -2.21 3.71
CA SER A 266 -2.53 -2.56 3.09
C SER A 266 -2.67 -3.73 2.13
N GLY A 267 -1.83 -3.74 1.10
CA GLY A 267 -1.74 -4.87 0.17
C GLY A 267 -1.37 -6.19 0.83
N SER A 268 -0.68 -6.16 1.95
CA SER A 268 -0.35 -7.31 2.80
C SER A 268 -1.33 -7.54 3.96
N GLY A 269 -2.44 -6.79 4.03
CA GLY A 269 -3.42 -6.87 5.12
C GLY A 269 -3.10 -6.01 6.33
N LEU A 270 -1.84 -5.97 6.73
CA LEU A 270 -1.22 -5.05 7.66
C LEU A 270 -0.05 -4.36 6.94
N ASP A 271 0.22 -3.08 7.20
CA ASP A 271 1.42 -2.44 6.64
C ASP A 271 2.65 -2.92 7.39
N THR A 272 3.54 -3.60 6.69
CA THR A 272 4.74 -4.22 7.24
C THR A 272 5.72 -3.22 7.85
N LYS A 273 5.71 -1.96 7.36
CA LYS A 273 6.57 -0.88 7.86
C LYS A 273 5.97 -0.19 9.09
N VAL A 274 4.67 -0.37 9.35
CA VAL A 274 4.04 0.09 10.59
C VAL A 274 4.25 -0.92 11.71
N ILE A 275 3.99 -2.20 11.43
CA ILE A 275 4.09 -3.26 12.43
C ILE A 275 5.51 -3.85 12.57
N ASN A 276 6.44 -3.42 11.74
CA ASN A 276 7.81 -3.92 11.62
C ASN A 276 7.89 -5.46 11.55
N ARG A 277 7.14 -6.04 10.61
CA ARG A 277 7.11 -7.49 10.30
C ARG A 277 7.26 -7.71 8.81
N ALA A 278 8.00 -8.73 8.42
CA ALA A 278 7.97 -9.23 7.05
C ALA A 278 6.82 -10.23 6.86
N VAL A 279 6.26 -10.29 5.66
CA VAL A 279 5.16 -11.21 5.35
C VAL A 279 5.55 -12.70 5.43
N TRP A 280 6.84 -13.02 5.37
CA TRP A 280 7.39 -14.37 5.53
C TRP A 280 7.72 -14.75 6.97
N GLY A 281 7.63 -13.80 7.92
CA GLY A 281 7.70 -14.07 9.35
C GLY A 281 8.85 -13.39 10.11
N ASP A 282 9.75 -12.66 9.43
CA ASP A 282 10.84 -11.96 10.12
C ASP A 282 10.30 -10.83 11.01
N VAL A 283 10.88 -10.71 12.19
CA VAL A 283 10.52 -9.76 13.23
C VAL A 283 11.52 -8.60 13.24
N ASN A 284 11.02 -7.38 13.13
CA ASN A 284 11.79 -6.15 13.06
C ASN A 284 12.87 -6.12 11.96
N PRO A 285 12.53 -6.52 10.71
CA PRO A 285 13.50 -6.59 9.63
C PRO A 285 13.84 -5.22 9.00
N TRP A 286 13.06 -4.17 9.30
CA TRP A 286 13.17 -2.87 8.63
C TRP A 286 13.96 -1.86 9.47
N PRO A 287 15.19 -1.49 9.07
CA PRO A 287 15.96 -0.46 9.75
C PRO A 287 15.23 0.90 9.75
N GLY A 288 15.34 1.64 10.85
CA GLY A 288 14.72 2.95 11.00
C GLY A 288 13.19 2.94 11.19
N ILE A 289 12.59 1.75 11.31
CA ILE A 289 11.20 1.57 11.76
C ILE A 289 11.22 1.21 13.25
N PRO A 290 10.34 1.78 14.09
CA PRO A 290 10.24 1.43 15.51
C PRO A 290 10.11 -0.08 15.74
N ARG A 291 10.77 -0.58 16.76
CA ARG A 291 10.71 -2.02 17.10
C ARG A 291 9.36 -2.36 17.68
N ILE A 292 8.75 -3.44 17.21
CA ILE A 292 7.50 -3.97 17.73
C ILE A 292 7.75 -5.41 18.21
N GLY A 293 7.61 -5.63 19.51
CA GLY A 293 7.85 -6.94 20.13
C GLY A 293 6.80 -7.97 19.73
N ARG A 294 5.52 -7.62 19.88
CA ARG A 294 4.37 -8.47 19.56
C ARG A 294 3.27 -7.67 18.89
N VAL A 295 2.47 -8.34 18.06
CA VAL A 295 1.31 -7.75 17.37
C VAL A 295 0.06 -8.53 17.73
N PHE A 296 -0.93 -7.83 18.30
CA PHE A 296 -2.28 -8.34 18.54
C PHE A 296 -3.26 -7.69 17.57
N VAL A 297 -4.01 -8.49 16.82
CA VAL A 297 -5.02 -7.99 15.88
C VAL A 297 -6.41 -8.42 16.36
N ARG A 298 -7.31 -7.44 16.48
CA ARG A 298 -8.65 -7.66 17.05
C ARG A 298 -9.67 -8.09 16.01
N ASP A 299 -9.64 -7.55 14.79
CA ASP A 299 -10.69 -7.84 13.80
C ASP A 299 -10.19 -7.80 12.34
N LEU A 300 -11.03 -8.33 11.44
CA LEU A 300 -10.88 -8.26 9.99
C LEU A 300 -11.88 -7.27 9.42
N SER A 301 -11.39 -6.27 8.70
CA SER A 301 -12.22 -5.26 8.04
C SER A 301 -13.23 -5.89 7.07
N PRO A 302 -14.50 -5.49 7.13
CA PRO A 302 -15.52 -5.92 6.15
C PRO A 302 -15.13 -5.64 4.71
N LEU A 303 -14.40 -4.53 4.47
CA LEU A 303 -13.90 -4.13 3.14
C LEU A 303 -12.77 -5.02 2.62
N SER A 304 -12.26 -5.95 3.44
CA SER A 304 -11.36 -7.01 3.00
C SER A 304 -12.10 -8.20 2.35
N TYR A 305 -13.42 -8.22 2.41
CA TYR A 305 -14.30 -9.25 1.85
C TYR A 305 -13.94 -10.69 2.28
N GLY A 306 -13.40 -10.81 3.49
CA GLY A 306 -12.96 -12.08 4.06
C GLY A 306 -11.55 -12.51 3.66
N ASN A 307 -10.81 -11.69 2.91
CA ASN A 307 -9.39 -11.94 2.62
C ASN A 307 -8.52 -11.54 3.81
N ALA A 308 -8.07 -12.52 4.58
CA ALA A 308 -7.22 -12.33 5.75
C ALA A 308 -5.72 -12.55 5.46
N THR A 309 -5.27 -12.34 4.20
CA THR A 309 -3.83 -12.36 3.90
C THR A 309 -3.11 -11.31 4.75
N GLY A 310 -2.06 -11.74 5.44
CA GLY A 310 -1.31 -10.92 6.40
C GLY A 310 -1.57 -11.30 7.86
N ILE A 311 -2.60 -12.12 8.14
CA ILE A 311 -2.87 -12.60 9.51
C ILE A 311 -1.66 -13.29 10.13
N GLY A 312 -0.82 -13.97 9.34
CA GLY A 312 0.38 -14.66 9.80
C GLY A 312 1.50 -13.74 10.31
N MET A 313 1.36 -12.42 10.17
CA MET A 313 2.27 -11.44 10.76
C MET A 313 1.89 -11.07 12.21
N ALA A 314 0.67 -11.40 12.64
CA ALA A 314 0.26 -11.22 14.03
C ALA A 314 0.79 -12.37 14.92
N ASP A 315 1.07 -12.07 16.19
CA ASP A 315 1.43 -13.09 17.18
C ASP A 315 0.18 -13.68 17.84
N VAL A 316 -0.81 -12.83 18.13
CA VAL A 316 -2.09 -13.20 18.71
C VAL A 316 -3.22 -12.51 17.95
N VAL A 317 -4.34 -13.20 17.76
CA VAL A 317 -5.53 -12.61 17.13
C VAL A 317 -6.79 -12.96 17.92
N HIS A 318 -7.78 -12.09 17.85
CA HIS A 318 -9.10 -12.45 18.33
C HIS A 318 -9.74 -13.49 17.40
N ARG A 319 -10.38 -14.53 17.97
CA ARG A 319 -11.01 -15.62 17.21
C ARG A 319 -12.02 -15.15 16.15
N ARG A 320 -12.64 -13.96 16.34
CA ARG A 320 -13.58 -13.39 15.36
C ARG A 320 -12.96 -13.20 13.97
N ILE A 321 -11.65 -12.98 13.86
CA ILE A 321 -10.97 -12.89 12.56
C ILE A 321 -11.10 -14.21 11.81
N LEU A 322 -10.90 -15.33 12.51
CA LEU A 322 -10.94 -16.65 11.88
C LEU A 322 -12.34 -16.97 11.37
N THR A 323 -13.39 -16.56 12.09
CA THR A 323 -14.78 -16.76 11.66
C THR A 323 -15.16 -15.92 10.44
N LYS A 324 -14.57 -14.72 10.30
CA LYS A 324 -14.76 -13.83 9.14
C LYS A 324 -13.91 -14.20 7.92
N THR A 325 -12.88 -15.05 8.11
CA THR A 325 -11.93 -15.42 7.07
C THR A 325 -12.56 -16.36 6.05
N LYS A 326 -12.52 -15.98 4.77
CA LYS A 326 -12.90 -16.83 3.64
C LYS A 326 -11.65 -17.48 3.04
N ARG A 327 -11.61 -18.81 3.04
CA ARG A 327 -10.44 -19.57 2.55
C ARG A 327 -10.06 -19.23 1.12
N ARG A 328 -11.02 -19.21 0.20
CA ARG A 328 -10.74 -19.04 -1.24
C ARG A 328 -9.99 -17.74 -1.56
N PRO A 329 -10.47 -16.53 -1.21
CA PRO A 329 -9.75 -15.30 -1.51
C PRO A 329 -8.40 -15.22 -0.78
N THR A 330 -8.31 -15.74 0.45
CA THR A 330 -7.08 -15.74 1.25
C THR A 330 -6.01 -16.65 0.63
N TYR A 331 -6.36 -17.87 0.28
CA TYR A 331 -5.42 -18.84 -0.30
C TYR A 331 -4.98 -18.45 -1.70
N VAL A 332 -5.91 -17.99 -2.55
CA VAL A 332 -5.55 -17.51 -3.89
C VAL A 332 -4.57 -16.36 -3.80
N ASN A 333 -4.77 -15.41 -2.88
CA ASN A 333 -3.86 -14.30 -2.71
C ASN A 333 -2.46 -14.77 -2.26
N ALA A 334 -2.37 -15.60 -1.20
CA ALA A 334 -1.10 -16.08 -0.67
C ALA A 334 -0.31 -16.91 -1.69
N LEU A 335 -0.98 -17.78 -2.43
CA LEU A 335 -0.34 -18.61 -3.47
C LEU A 335 0.12 -17.77 -4.68
N THR A 336 -0.69 -16.78 -5.11
CA THR A 336 -0.31 -15.91 -6.23
C THR A 336 0.88 -15.02 -5.90
N SER A 337 0.99 -14.58 -4.64
CA SER A 337 2.14 -13.78 -4.18
C SER A 337 3.34 -14.62 -3.73
N SER A 338 3.26 -15.95 -3.79
CA SER A 338 4.27 -16.88 -3.27
C SER A 338 4.58 -16.67 -1.79
N GLN A 339 3.59 -16.25 -0.99
CA GLN A 339 3.73 -15.91 0.43
C GLN A 339 2.81 -16.74 1.34
N PRO A 340 2.98 -18.08 1.42
CA PRO A 340 2.12 -18.92 2.27
C PRO A 340 2.27 -18.61 3.77
N ALA A 341 3.40 -18.07 4.21
CA ALA A 341 3.61 -17.63 5.58
C ALA A 341 2.62 -16.53 6.02
N ALA A 342 2.20 -15.67 5.09
CA ALA A 342 1.27 -14.57 5.36
C ALA A 342 -0.13 -15.01 5.84
N ILE A 343 -0.43 -16.30 5.74
CA ILE A 343 -1.75 -16.86 6.13
C ILE A 343 -1.66 -17.95 7.20
N ARG A 344 -0.51 -18.08 7.88
CA ARG A 344 -0.39 -18.94 9.06
C ARG A 344 -1.36 -18.45 10.13
N THR A 345 -2.03 -19.37 10.80
CA THR A 345 -2.96 -19.02 11.87
C THR A 345 -2.19 -18.71 13.16
N PRO A 346 -2.30 -17.49 13.71
CA PRO A 346 -1.70 -17.15 14.99
C PRO A 346 -2.41 -17.81 16.18
N ILE A 347 -1.83 -17.66 17.37
CA ILE A 347 -2.52 -17.95 18.63
C ILE A 347 -3.80 -17.10 18.70
N HIS A 348 -4.90 -17.68 19.17
CA HIS A 348 -6.18 -16.98 19.22
C HIS A 348 -7.02 -17.34 20.44
N TYR A 349 -7.70 -16.34 20.97
CA TYR A 349 -8.63 -16.49 22.10
C TYR A 349 -10.00 -15.91 21.76
N ALA A 350 -10.97 -16.18 22.65
CA ALA A 350 -12.36 -15.80 22.44
C ALA A 350 -12.64 -14.32 22.70
N THR A 351 -11.82 -13.67 23.55
CA THR A 351 -12.01 -12.29 23.98
C THR A 351 -10.73 -11.47 23.86
N ASP A 352 -10.87 -10.15 23.73
CA ASP A 352 -9.73 -9.23 23.69
C ASP A 352 -8.92 -9.29 25.00
N ARG A 353 -9.60 -9.49 26.14
CA ARG A 353 -8.96 -9.63 27.46
C ARG A 353 -8.03 -10.84 27.50
N GLU A 354 -8.49 -12.02 27.06
CA GLU A 354 -7.66 -13.24 27.00
C GLU A 354 -6.47 -13.05 26.05
N CYS A 355 -6.68 -12.40 24.90
CA CYS A 355 -5.62 -12.11 23.96
C CYS A 355 -4.54 -11.23 24.60
N LEU A 356 -4.91 -10.16 25.29
CA LEU A 356 -3.98 -9.24 25.95
C LEU A 356 -3.26 -9.91 27.11
N GLN A 357 -3.96 -10.68 27.96
CA GLN A 357 -3.34 -11.44 29.03
C GLN A 357 -2.26 -12.39 28.50
N ALA A 358 -2.58 -13.14 27.44
CA ALA A 358 -1.65 -14.10 26.86
C ALA A 358 -0.43 -13.41 26.22
N ILE A 359 -0.64 -12.37 25.41
CA ILE A 359 0.45 -11.74 24.66
C ILE A 359 1.44 -11.00 25.58
N CYS A 360 0.95 -10.34 26.62
CA CYS A 360 1.79 -9.60 27.58
C CYS A 360 2.75 -10.50 28.37
N THR A 361 2.46 -11.79 28.54
CA THR A 361 3.39 -12.73 29.18
C THR A 361 4.61 -13.08 28.33
N THR A 362 4.61 -12.74 27.05
CA THR A 362 5.62 -13.17 26.07
C THR A 362 6.64 -12.08 25.71
N VAL A 363 6.62 -10.93 26.39
CA VAL A 363 7.45 -9.76 26.05
C VAL A 363 8.67 -9.58 26.96
N GLY A 364 8.88 -10.52 27.90
CA GLY A 364 10.07 -10.51 28.77
C GLY A 364 10.05 -9.44 29.89
N ARG A 365 8.89 -8.91 30.23
CA ARG A 365 8.70 -8.00 31.38
C ARG A 365 8.23 -8.79 32.60
N HIS A 366 8.83 -8.53 33.75
CA HIS A 366 8.42 -9.18 35.01
C HIS A 366 7.16 -8.54 35.58
N ASN A 367 7.06 -7.21 35.51
CA ASN A 367 5.89 -6.47 35.95
C ASN A 367 5.03 -6.08 34.73
N PRO A 368 3.75 -6.45 34.65
CA PRO A 368 2.86 -6.03 33.57
C PRO A 368 2.77 -4.52 33.38
N ALA A 369 2.92 -3.72 34.44
CA ALA A 369 2.94 -2.26 34.36
C ALA A 369 4.14 -1.70 33.57
N ASP A 370 5.23 -2.47 33.40
CA ASP A 370 6.40 -2.06 32.62
C ASP A 370 6.25 -2.36 31.12
N VAL A 371 5.21 -3.09 30.74
CA VAL A 371 4.95 -3.41 29.33
C VAL A 371 4.56 -2.14 28.57
N THR A 372 5.28 -1.83 27.51
CA THR A 372 4.95 -0.72 26.61
C THR A 372 3.96 -1.19 25.55
N VAL A 373 2.76 -0.60 25.55
CA VAL A 373 1.70 -0.99 24.62
C VAL A 373 1.27 0.23 23.80
N GLY A 374 1.18 0.03 22.48
CA GLY A 374 0.52 0.96 21.57
C GLY A 374 -0.79 0.35 21.06
N TRP A 375 -1.75 1.19 20.76
CA TRP A 375 -3.05 0.79 20.22
C TRP A 375 -3.44 1.72 19.07
N ILE A 376 -3.69 1.15 17.89
CA ILE A 376 -4.07 1.85 16.66
C ILE A 376 -5.36 1.28 16.07
N ALA A 377 -6.10 2.11 15.35
CA ALA A 377 -7.32 1.69 14.65
C ALA A 377 -6.97 0.69 13.52
N ASN A 378 -5.99 1.01 12.72
CA ASN A 378 -5.47 0.18 11.63
C ASN A 378 -4.08 0.70 11.22
N THR A 379 -3.42 0.00 10.28
CA THR A 379 -2.07 0.38 9.84
C THR A 379 -2.04 1.44 8.73
N LEU A 380 -3.18 1.96 8.31
CA LEU A 380 -3.26 3.04 7.33
C LEU A 380 -3.35 4.40 8.00
N ASP A 381 -4.12 4.51 9.09
CA ASP A 381 -4.33 5.74 9.84
C ASP A 381 -3.65 5.65 11.21
N LEU A 382 -2.64 6.48 11.42
CA LEU A 382 -1.88 6.60 12.67
C LEU A 382 -2.11 7.97 13.35
N GLY A 383 -3.06 8.77 12.88
CA GLY A 383 -3.34 10.10 13.40
C GLY A 383 -3.88 10.10 14.82
N LEU A 384 -4.69 9.09 15.18
CA LEU A 384 -5.20 8.91 16.54
C LEU A 384 -4.77 7.52 17.04
N SER A 385 -4.14 7.47 18.20
CA SER A 385 -3.61 6.24 18.80
C SER A 385 -3.61 6.34 20.33
N ALA A 386 -3.38 5.23 21.01
CA ALA A 386 -3.21 5.25 22.45
C ALA A 386 -1.93 4.49 22.86
N PHE A 387 -1.26 4.96 23.90
CA PHE A 387 -0.01 4.38 24.40
C PHE A 387 -0.03 4.30 25.92
N THR A 388 0.58 3.26 26.48
CA THR A 388 0.74 3.17 27.94
C THR A 388 1.55 4.36 28.48
N SER A 389 1.16 4.83 29.68
CA SER A 389 1.70 6.07 30.28
C SER A 389 3.17 6.00 30.66
N ASN A 390 3.77 4.81 30.72
CA ASN A 390 5.21 4.64 30.89
C ASN A 390 6.03 5.15 29.66
N LEU A 391 5.38 5.40 28.51
CA LEU A 391 5.96 6.06 27.34
C LEU A 391 5.81 7.59 27.35
N ARG A 392 5.16 8.20 28.38
CA ARG A 392 4.88 9.64 28.41
C ARG A 392 6.11 10.49 28.10
N GLY A 393 7.26 10.22 28.75
CA GLY A 393 8.47 11.00 28.57
C GLY A 393 9.04 10.96 27.13
N GLU A 394 8.92 9.81 26.43
CA GLU A 394 9.31 9.68 25.03
C GLU A 394 8.33 10.40 24.11
N LEU A 395 7.04 10.29 24.38
CA LEU A 395 5.98 10.94 23.59
C LEU A 395 6.05 12.47 23.69
N GLU A 396 6.28 13.03 24.88
CA GLU A 396 6.38 14.48 25.11
C GLU A 396 7.62 15.11 24.45
N GLN A 397 8.67 14.33 24.18
CA GLN A 397 9.84 14.79 23.44
C GLN A 397 9.61 14.92 21.93
N ASN A 398 8.53 14.33 21.41
CA ASN A 398 8.20 14.40 19.99
C ASN A 398 7.24 15.58 19.73
N PRO A 399 7.67 16.66 19.04
CA PRO A 399 6.85 17.87 18.83
C PRO A 399 5.61 17.62 17.96
N ARG A 400 5.51 16.45 17.32
CA ARG A 400 4.35 16.07 16.53
C ARG A 400 3.28 15.34 17.33
N ILE A 401 3.50 15.15 18.64
CA ILE A 401 2.59 14.41 19.51
C ILE A 401 1.83 15.36 20.42
N GLU A 402 0.53 15.23 20.41
CA GLU A 402 -0.39 15.89 21.34
C GLU A 402 -1.05 14.82 22.21
N ILE A 403 -0.83 14.90 23.54
CA ILE A 403 -1.50 14.00 24.51
C ILE A 403 -2.89 14.59 24.82
N LEU A 404 -3.92 13.79 24.63
CA LEU A 404 -5.33 14.20 24.78
C LEU A 404 -5.89 13.75 26.14
N GLY A 405 -5.93 14.67 27.10
CA GLY A 405 -6.50 14.43 28.43
C GLY A 405 -5.65 13.55 29.34
N ASP A 406 -6.30 13.00 30.35
CA ASP A 406 -5.65 12.19 31.37
C ASP A 406 -5.48 10.72 30.96
N ALA A 407 -4.51 10.05 31.55
CA ALA A 407 -4.31 8.62 31.35
C ALA A 407 -5.48 7.79 31.93
N ARG A 408 -5.96 6.79 31.19
CA ARG A 408 -7.09 5.94 31.55
C ARG A 408 -6.71 4.46 31.51
N LEU A 409 -7.28 3.66 32.40
CA LEU A 409 -7.17 2.21 32.33
C LEU A 409 -7.97 1.67 31.14
N LEU A 410 -7.51 0.57 30.57
CA LEU A 410 -8.29 -0.15 29.56
C LEU A 410 -9.60 -0.65 30.15
N GLU A 411 -10.68 -0.41 29.44
CA GLU A 411 -12.02 -0.84 29.81
C GLU A 411 -12.48 -1.99 28.92
N PHE A 412 -13.12 -2.97 29.53
CA PHE A 412 -13.68 -4.12 28.83
C PHE A 412 -15.17 -4.22 29.16
N ASP A 413 -15.95 -4.58 28.16
CA ASP A 413 -17.37 -4.87 28.35
C ASP A 413 -17.61 -6.16 29.16
N GLY A 414 -18.88 -6.47 29.44
CA GLY A 414 -19.27 -7.67 30.20
C GLY A 414 -18.90 -8.99 29.50
N ARG A 415 -18.47 -8.96 28.23
CA ARG A 415 -18.01 -10.12 27.46
C ARG A 415 -16.49 -10.22 27.39
N GLY A 416 -15.76 -9.24 27.95
CA GLY A 416 -14.31 -9.18 27.89
C GLY A 416 -13.75 -8.55 26.62
N GLU A 417 -14.60 -7.83 25.84
CA GLU A 417 -14.19 -7.10 24.67
C GLU A 417 -13.70 -5.70 25.05
N LEU A 418 -12.59 -5.26 24.45
CA LEU A 418 -12.00 -3.95 24.68
C LEU A 418 -12.92 -2.85 24.13
N ILE A 419 -13.29 -1.89 24.99
CA ILE A 419 -14.07 -0.71 24.60
C ILE A 419 -13.19 0.18 23.73
N ASP A 420 -13.64 0.47 22.52
CA ASP A 420 -12.85 1.15 21.50
C ASP A 420 -12.87 2.66 21.66
N TRP A 421 -11.72 3.24 22.03
CA TRP A 421 -11.54 4.69 22.14
C TRP A 421 -11.10 5.35 20.82
N LEU A 422 -10.67 4.54 19.84
CA LEU A 422 -10.14 5.00 18.56
C LEU A 422 -11.20 4.98 17.45
N ALA A 423 -12.39 4.46 17.74
CA ALA A 423 -13.50 4.52 16.81
C ALA A 423 -13.82 6.00 16.55
N ALA A 424 -13.73 6.43 15.29
CA ALA A 424 -14.23 7.76 14.92
C ALA A 424 -15.70 7.85 15.34
N PRO A 425 -16.15 8.97 15.95
CA PRO A 425 -17.57 9.15 16.18
C PRO A 425 -18.27 8.94 14.84
N ALA A 426 -19.33 8.10 14.84
CA ALA A 426 -20.11 7.87 13.64
C ALA A 426 -20.43 9.25 13.03
N ARG A 427 -19.99 9.47 11.80
CA ARG A 427 -20.35 10.71 11.09
C ARG A 427 -21.85 10.70 10.99
N ALA A 428 -22.48 11.62 11.76
CA ALA A 428 -23.92 11.84 11.77
C ALA A 428 -24.41 12.27 10.38
#